data_5dc0eaa3d2c8a021265144c1e21d6d1b
#
_entry.id   5dc0eaa3d2c8a021265144c1e21d6d1b
#
_cell.length_a   1.000
_cell.length_b   1.000
_cell.length_c   1.000
_cell.angle_alpha   90.00
_cell.angle_beta   90.00
_cell.angle_gamma   90.00
#
_symmetry.space_group_name_H-M   'P 1'
#
loop_
_entity.id
_entity.type
_entity.pdbx_description
1 polymer ?
#
loop_
_entity_poly.entity_id
_entity_poly.type
_entity_poly.pdbx_seq_one_letter_code
_entity_poly.pdbx_strand_id
1 'polypeptide(L)'
;PRPAWRDRLSARIPSLIRIHAVRSQPLAPLPGDPARARHAMGGTWIYGGALLRAGDTPPWTHPVQGEGWRDALHGFAWLDDLAALGNAEARRFAQGLVNDWAGRFGRGHGAGWRPGLTGLRQMRLISHSVFLLNGLLEDENRRLMRLLERQASFLARRHRIARPGLRQISAACGWVHSAICLDGAEVFESAALGALAKACHTGLGAGDALASRNPEHLLQIFSLLTWTANLLADRGRPRDPSLDTYIARLAAALRALRMSYGSLP
;
A
#
# COMPACT_ATOMS: atom_id res chain seq x y z
N PRO A 1 11.07 0.01 14.57
CA PRO A 1 12.42 0.19 14.07
C PRO A 1 12.45 1.31 13.01
N ARG A 2 13.45 2.17 13.08
CA ARG A 2 13.66 3.22 12.06
C ARG A 2 14.05 2.57 10.75
N PRO A 3 13.65 3.12 9.59
CA PRO A 3 14.12 2.62 8.29
C PRO A 3 15.65 2.65 8.27
N ALA A 4 16.25 1.67 7.61
CA ALA A 4 17.70 1.66 7.44
C ALA A 4 18.13 2.97 6.76
N TRP A 5 19.28 3.52 7.11
CA TRP A 5 19.79 4.77 6.52
C TRP A 5 19.87 4.71 4.98
N ARG A 6 20.13 3.49 4.44
CA ARG A 6 20.13 3.23 3.00
C ARG A 6 18.76 3.41 2.34
N ASP A 7 17.64 3.12 3.05
CA ASP A 7 16.30 3.35 2.51
C ASP A 7 16.02 4.85 2.39
N ARG A 8 16.42 5.63 3.41
CA ARG A 8 16.27 7.09 3.37
C ARG A 8 17.12 7.72 2.25
N LEU A 9 18.36 7.25 2.09
CA LEU A 9 19.22 7.71 1.02
C LEU A 9 18.63 7.38 -0.35
N SER A 10 18.15 6.15 -0.54
CA SER A 10 17.52 5.72 -1.78
C SER A 10 16.25 6.52 -2.12
N ALA A 11 15.47 6.90 -1.12
CA ALA A 11 14.29 7.75 -1.31
C ALA A 11 14.61 9.20 -1.69
N ARG A 12 15.84 9.67 -1.44
CA ARG A 12 16.34 10.99 -1.83
C ARG A 12 16.92 11.05 -3.24
N ILE A 13 17.30 9.89 -3.77
CA ILE A 13 17.84 9.81 -5.14
C ILE A 13 16.75 10.27 -6.13
N PRO A 14 17.08 11.06 -7.15
CA PRO A 14 16.15 11.46 -8.20
C PRO A 14 15.37 10.28 -8.77
N SER A 15 14.16 10.53 -9.21
CA SER A 15 13.32 9.51 -9.83
C SER A 15 13.97 8.93 -11.08
N LEU A 16 13.71 7.66 -11.35
CA LEU A 16 14.15 6.96 -12.57
C LEU A 16 13.20 7.21 -13.74
N ILE A 17 12.02 7.70 -13.47
CA ILE A 17 10.92 7.88 -14.40
C ILE A 17 10.22 9.20 -14.14
N ARG A 18 9.38 9.64 -15.07
CA ARG A 18 8.43 10.72 -14.89
C ARG A 18 7.01 10.17 -15.05
N ILE A 19 6.14 10.48 -14.09
CA ILE A 19 4.73 10.10 -14.13
C ILE A 19 3.91 11.27 -14.65
N HIS A 20 3.11 11.00 -15.68
CA HIS A 20 2.25 11.99 -16.33
C HIS A 20 0.81 11.92 -15.82
N ALA A 21 0.30 10.71 -15.59
CA ALA A 21 -1.06 10.47 -15.14
C ALA A 21 -1.23 9.12 -14.43
N VAL A 22 -2.36 8.95 -13.76
CA VAL A 22 -2.86 7.64 -13.34
C VAL A 22 -3.81 7.13 -14.41
N ARG A 23 -3.41 6.08 -15.15
CA ARG A 23 -4.18 5.51 -16.27
C ARG A 23 -5.34 4.64 -15.82
N SER A 24 -5.21 4.05 -14.65
CA SER A 24 -6.21 3.11 -14.14
C SER A 24 -6.25 3.08 -12.64
N GLN A 25 -7.45 2.84 -12.14
CA GLN A 25 -7.77 2.77 -10.74
C GLN A 25 -8.32 1.37 -10.44
N PRO A 26 -7.47 0.41 -9.98
CA PRO A 26 -7.95 -0.90 -9.58
C PRO A 26 -8.79 -0.78 -8.31
N LEU A 27 -9.93 -1.47 -8.26
CA LEU A 27 -10.77 -1.50 -7.07
C LEU A 27 -10.03 -2.16 -5.91
N ALA A 28 -10.07 -1.53 -4.74
CA ALA A 28 -9.53 -2.12 -3.52
C ALA A 28 -10.35 -3.37 -3.15
N PRO A 29 -9.68 -4.49 -2.75
CA PRO A 29 -10.37 -5.75 -2.48
C PRO A 29 -11.24 -5.73 -1.23
N LEU A 30 -10.95 -4.82 -0.30
CA LEU A 30 -11.69 -4.64 0.94
C LEU A 30 -12.17 -3.19 1.02
N PRO A 31 -13.45 -2.97 1.29
CA PRO A 31 -13.96 -1.62 1.52
C PRO A 31 -13.37 -1.08 2.83
N GLY A 32 -13.15 0.23 2.86
CA GLY A 32 -12.80 0.93 4.10
C GLY A 32 -14.01 1.01 5.06
N ASP A 33 -13.76 1.48 6.26
CA ASP A 33 -14.78 1.68 7.29
C ASP A 33 -15.19 3.16 7.39
N PRO A 34 -16.41 3.53 6.93
CA PRO A 34 -16.89 4.90 7.02
C PRO A 34 -17.04 5.43 8.45
N ALA A 35 -17.27 4.55 9.44
CA ALA A 35 -17.36 4.96 10.84
C ALA A 35 -15.96 5.37 11.35
N ARG A 36 -14.93 4.60 11.03
CA ARG A 36 -13.55 4.94 11.35
C ARG A 36 -13.09 6.23 10.65
N ALA A 37 -13.55 6.48 9.42
CA ALA A 37 -13.31 7.76 8.74
C ALA A 37 -13.90 8.94 9.51
N ARG A 38 -15.15 8.85 9.98
CA ARG A 38 -15.79 9.92 10.77
C ARG A 38 -15.04 10.17 12.08
N HIS A 39 -14.57 9.13 12.75
CA HIS A 39 -13.74 9.27 13.95
C HIS A 39 -12.43 10.01 13.64
N ALA A 40 -11.74 9.64 12.54
CA ALA A 40 -10.50 10.30 12.13
C ALA A 40 -10.72 11.77 11.79
N MET A 41 -11.81 12.12 11.11
CA MET A 41 -12.19 13.51 10.80
C MET A 41 -12.55 14.30 12.07
N GLY A 42 -13.09 13.64 13.09
CA GLY A 42 -13.31 14.22 14.43
C GLY A 42 -12.06 14.18 15.33
N GLY A 43 -10.87 13.96 14.77
CA GLY A 43 -9.60 13.97 15.51
C GLY A 43 -9.32 12.72 16.34
N THR A 44 -10.11 11.66 16.21
CA THR A 44 -9.91 10.39 16.92
C THR A 44 -9.49 9.30 15.95
N TRP A 45 -8.29 8.77 16.13
CA TRP A 45 -7.67 7.79 15.24
C TRP A 45 -7.62 6.42 15.90
N ILE A 46 -8.13 5.39 15.22
CA ILE A 46 -8.21 4.01 15.72
C ILE A 46 -7.60 3.08 14.68
N TYR A 47 -6.31 2.75 14.84
CA TYR A 47 -5.56 1.92 13.90
C TYR A 47 -4.55 1.05 14.64
N GLY A 48 -4.26 -0.13 14.09
CA GLY A 48 -3.21 -1.01 14.61
C GLY A 48 -3.36 -1.38 16.08
N GLY A 49 -4.60 -1.48 16.57
CA GLY A 49 -4.91 -1.79 17.97
C GLY A 49 -4.73 -0.62 18.95
N ALA A 50 -4.47 0.59 18.45
CA ALA A 50 -4.27 1.78 19.29
C ALA A 50 -5.30 2.87 18.98
N LEU A 51 -5.60 3.69 20.01
CA LEU A 51 -6.45 4.87 19.93
C LEU A 51 -5.64 6.11 20.25
N LEU A 52 -5.76 7.12 19.41
CA LEU A 52 -5.16 8.44 19.60
C LEU A 52 -6.23 9.53 19.45
N ARG A 53 -6.29 10.46 20.38
CA ARG A 53 -7.04 11.71 20.27
C ARG A 53 -6.06 12.80 19.84
N ALA A 54 -6.00 13.08 18.54
CA ALA A 54 -5.07 14.04 17.95
C ALA A 54 -5.65 15.45 17.84
N GLY A 55 -6.98 15.59 18.00
CA GLY A 55 -7.67 16.85 17.70
C GLY A 55 -7.45 17.23 16.23
N ASP A 56 -7.16 18.50 15.99
CA ASP A 56 -6.98 19.04 14.64
C ASP A 56 -5.57 18.83 14.07
N THR A 57 -4.69 18.12 14.81
CA THR A 57 -3.31 17.90 14.36
C THR A 57 -3.16 16.57 13.63
N PRO A 58 -2.28 16.50 12.61
CA PRO A 58 -2.04 15.23 11.90
C PRO A 58 -1.52 14.14 12.85
N PRO A 59 -1.99 12.87 12.70
CA PRO A 59 -1.71 11.80 13.66
C PRO A 59 -0.24 11.43 13.78
N TRP A 60 0.56 11.68 12.75
CA TRP A 60 2.01 11.43 12.76
C TRP A 60 2.83 12.48 13.50
N THR A 61 2.23 13.55 14.00
CA THR A 61 2.90 14.53 14.87
C THR A 61 2.93 14.07 16.34
N HIS A 62 2.19 13.02 16.66
CA HIS A 62 2.10 12.44 18.00
C HIS A 62 3.07 11.25 18.18
N PRO A 63 3.36 10.86 19.43
CA PRO A 63 4.17 9.69 19.71
C PRO A 63 3.61 8.42 19.07
N VAL A 64 4.50 7.56 18.60
CA VAL A 64 4.13 6.30 17.95
C VAL A 64 3.52 5.34 18.98
N GLN A 65 2.31 4.86 18.71
CA GLN A 65 1.55 3.92 19.55
C GLN A 65 1.89 2.44 19.27
N GLY A 66 2.99 2.18 18.59
CA GLY A 66 3.43 0.82 18.24
C GLY A 66 3.69 0.64 16.74
N GLU A 67 4.09 -0.59 16.36
CA GLU A 67 4.44 -0.87 14.96
C GLU A 67 3.21 -0.89 14.06
N GLY A 68 2.12 -1.55 14.48
CA GLY A 68 0.86 -1.59 13.73
C GLY A 68 0.26 -0.21 13.51
N TRP A 69 0.28 0.65 14.51
CA TRP A 69 -0.11 2.04 14.41
C TRP A 69 0.67 2.79 13.31
N ARG A 70 2.00 2.75 13.43
CA ARG A 70 2.88 3.39 12.46
C ARG A 70 2.67 2.88 11.04
N ASP A 71 2.52 1.58 10.89
CA ASP A 71 2.36 0.94 9.58
C ASP A 71 0.99 1.30 8.98
N ALA A 72 -0.07 1.41 9.77
CA ALA A 72 -1.37 1.89 9.32
C ALA A 72 -1.32 3.35 8.85
N LEU A 73 -0.72 4.24 9.65
CA LEU A 73 -0.64 5.67 9.32
C LEU A 73 0.21 5.92 8.08
N HIS A 74 1.45 5.41 8.05
CA HIS A 74 2.36 5.64 6.93
C HIS A 74 2.07 4.76 5.71
N GLY A 75 1.29 3.70 5.86
CA GLY A 75 0.75 2.88 4.78
C GLY A 75 -0.55 3.41 4.20
N PHE A 76 -1.08 4.50 4.77
CA PHE A 76 -2.34 5.16 4.36
C PHE A 76 -3.58 4.28 4.48
N ALA A 77 -3.67 3.43 5.52
CA ALA A 77 -4.87 2.63 5.76
C ALA A 77 -6.13 3.51 5.93
N TRP A 78 -5.96 4.70 6.48
CA TRP A 78 -7.02 5.71 6.64
C TRP A 78 -7.60 6.22 5.30
N LEU A 79 -6.86 6.08 4.20
CA LEU A 79 -7.35 6.51 2.89
C LEU A 79 -8.44 5.58 2.37
N ASP A 80 -8.36 4.29 2.67
CA ASP A 80 -9.42 3.33 2.35
C ASP A 80 -10.74 3.73 3.05
N ASP A 81 -10.65 4.13 4.34
CA ASP A 81 -11.81 4.54 5.13
C ASP A 81 -12.44 5.85 4.63
N LEU A 82 -11.62 6.87 4.37
CA LEU A 82 -12.09 8.16 3.85
C LEU A 82 -12.70 8.03 2.45
N ALA A 83 -12.12 7.20 1.60
CA ALA A 83 -12.66 6.91 0.29
C ALA A 83 -14.00 6.15 0.37
N ALA A 84 -14.17 5.26 1.35
CA ALA A 84 -15.44 4.58 1.59
C ALA A 84 -16.56 5.54 2.07
N LEU A 85 -16.21 6.60 2.80
CA LEU A 85 -17.14 7.67 3.14
C LEU A 85 -17.53 8.50 1.90
N GLY A 86 -16.60 8.74 0.98
CA GLY A 86 -16.81 9.16 -0.40
C GLY A 86 -17.29 10.60 -0.62
N ASN A 87 -17.64 11.35 0.42
CA ASN A 87 -18.16 12.71 0.30
C ASN A 87 -17.05 13.76 0.08
N ALA A 88 -17.44 14.99 -0.25
CA ALA A 88 -16.51 16.09 -0.54
C ALA A 88 -15.68 16.52 0.68
N GLU A 89 -16.21 16.37 1.88
CA GLU A 89 -15.51 16.71 3.12
C GLU A 89 -14.39 15.71 3.41
N ALA A 90 -14.69 14.40 3.36
CA ALA A 90 -13.71 13.34 3.50
C ALA A 90 -12.61 13.44 2.44
N ARG A 91 -12.97 13.83 1.20
CA ARG A 91 -11.99 14.04 0.13
C ARG A 91 -11.03 15.18 0.46
N ARG A 92 -11.53 16.35 0.84
CA ARG A 92 -10.67 17.49 1.23
C ARG A 92 -9.78 17.15 2.42
N PHE A 93 -10.31 16.42 3.39
CA PHE A 93 -9.54 15.95 4.54
C PHE A 93 -8.42 14.99 4.11
N ALA A 94 -8.72 14.01 3.24
CA ALA A 94 -7.72 13.09 2.69
C ALA A 94 -6.63 13.82 1.89
N GLN A 95 -7.01 14.78 1.04
CA GLN A 95 -6.08 15.63 0.27
C GLN A 95 -5.14 16.39 1.19
N GLY A 96 -5.66 17.01 2.26
CA GLY A 96 -4.87 17.71 3.28
C GLY A 96 -3.86 16.79 3.95
N LEU A 97 -4.28 15.60 4.35
CA LEU A 97 -3.40 14.60 4.97
C LEU A 97 -2.31 14.11 4.02
N VAL A 98 -2.64 13.81 2.76
CA VAL A 98 -1.65 13.41 1.74
C VAL A 98 -0.62 14.52 1.51
N ASN A 99 -1.09 15.77 1.41
CA ASN A 99 -0.22 16.92 1.18
C ASN A 99 0.71 17.19 2.38
N ASP A 100 0.20 17.15 3.61
CA ASP A 100 1.00 17.30 4.83
C ASP A 100 2.04 16.16 4.96
N TRP A 101 1.63 14.90 4.70
CA TRP A 101 2.55 13.78 4.72
C TRP A 101 3.64 13.92 3.65
N ALA A 102 3.27 14.33 2.43
CA ALA A 102 4.22 14.55 1.35
C ALA A 102 5.22 15.68 1.67
N GLY A 103 4.77 16.72 2.32
CA GLY A 103 5.63 17.83 2.80
C GLY A 103 6.66 17.36 3.83
N ARG A 104 6.22 16.60 4.82
CA ARG A 104 7.07 16.14 5.94
C ARG A 104 7.97 14.96 5.56
N PHE A 105 7.45 13.99 4.86
CA PHE A 105 8.11 12.70 4.66
C PHE A 105 8.44 12.40 3.20
N GLY A 106 7.83 13.08 2.25
CA GLY A 106 7.91 12.76 0.82
C GLY A 106 9.32 12.77 0.23
N ARG A 107 10.29 13.37 0.92
CA ARG A 107 11.71 13.39 0.51
C ARG A 107 12.59 12.35 1.21
N GLY A 108 12.02 11.23 1.66
CA GLY A 108 12.79 10.15 2.27
C GLY A 108 13.04 10.32 3.77
N HIS A 109 12.31 11.20 4.44
CA HIS A 109 12.41 11.38 5.89
C HIS A 109 11.46 10.44 6.64
N GLY A 110 11.77 10.17 7.91
CA GLY A 110 10.89 9.48 8.84
C GLY A 110 10.73 7.97 8.62
N ALA A 111 9.68 7.42 9.22
CA ALA A 111 9.44 5.98 9.32
C ALA A 111 8.72 5.38 8.09
N GLY A 112 8.17 6.22 7.21
CA GLY A 112 7.31 5.79 6.09
C GLY A 112 8.04 5.17 4.90
N TRP A 113 9.37 5.24 4.85
CA TRP A 113 10.18 4.74 3.71
C TRP A 113 10.77 3.37 3.97
N ARG A 114 9.88 2.37 4.10
CA ARG A 114 10.22 0.94 4.09
C ARG A 114 9.57 0.32 2.85
N PRO A 115 10.23 -0.60 2.13
CA PRO A 115 9.72 -1.10 0.86
C PRO A 115 8.28 -1.63 0.94
N GLY A 116 7.97 -2.53 1.88
CA GLY A 116 6.61 -3.07 2.02
C GLY A 116 5.56 -1.99 2.32
N LEU A 117 5.90 -1.05 3.22
CA LEU A 117 5.00 0.04 3.59
C LEU A 117 4.79 1.02 2.44
N THR A 118 5.86 1.32 1.69
CA THR A 118 5.77 2.14 0.47
C THR A 118 4.90 1.45 -0.58
N GLY A 119 5.00 0.12 -0.73
CA GLY A 119 4.15 -0.65 -1.64
C GLY A 119 2.67 -0.52 -1.30
N LEU A 120 2.29 -0.71 -0.04
CA LEU A 120 0.90 -0.53 0.42
C LEU A 120 0.37 0.88 0.17
N ARG A 121 1.16 1.90 0.53
CA ARG A 121 0.78 3.30 0.31
C ARG A 121 0.63 3.62 -1.18
N GLN A 122 1.52 3.11 -2.02
CA GLN A 122 1.48 3.30 -3.46
C GLN A 122 0.20 2.72 -4.06
N MET A 123 -0.16 1.49 -3.68
CA MET A 123 -1.40 0.84 -4.12
C MET A 123 -2.63 1.66 -3.75
N ARG A 124 -2.71 2.14 -2.51
CA ARG A 124 -3.83 2.96 -2.03
C ARG A 124 -3.94 4.31 -2.75
N LEU A 125 -2.82 4.99 -2.94
CA LEU A 125 -2.80 6.25 -3.71
C LEU A 125 -3.29 6.05 -5.14
N ILE A 126 -2.91 4.95 -5.80
CA ILE A 126 -3.37 4.60 -7.15
C ILE A 126 -4.86 4.26 -7.12
N SER A 127 -5.30 3.40 -6.21
CA SER A 127 -6.70 2.93 -6.16
C SER A 127 -7.70 4.01 -5.78
N HIS A 128 -7.26 5.01 -5.04
CA HIS A 128 -8.12 6.15 -4.66
C HIS A 128 -7.76 7.41 -5.44
N SER A 129 -7.09 7.28 -6.60
CA SER A 129 -6.63 8.43 -7.38
C SER A 129 -7.75 9.33 -7.86
N VAL A 130 -8.87 8.80 -8.36
CA VAL A 130 -10.03 9.61 -8.78
C VAL A 130 -10.60 10.39 -7.60
N PHE A 131 -10.73 9.76 -6.42
CA PHE A 131 -11.15 10.43 -5.20
C PHE A 131 -10.18 11.56 -4.80
N LEU A 132 -8.89 11.32 -4.87
CA LEU A 132 -7.86 12.29 -4.50
C LEU A 132 -7.70 13.43 -5.52
N LEU A 133 -7.77 13.13 -6.82
CA LEU A 133 -7.49 14.11 -7.87
C LEU A 133 -8.66 15.07 -8.11
N ASN A 134 -9.88 14.69 -7.74
CA ASN A 134 -11.04 15.49 -7.96
C ASN A 134 -10.98 16.81 -7.16
N GLY A 135 -10.91 17.93 -7.87
CA GLY A 135 -10.85 19.27 -7.29
C GLY A 135 -9.49 19.69 -6.73
N LEU A 136 -8.40 18.93 -7.01
CA LEU A 136 -7.04 19.37 -6.68
C LEU A 136 -6.61 20.55 -7.56
N LEU A 137 -5.89 21.47 -6.95
CA LEU A 137 -5.15 22.49 -7.67
C LEU A 137 -3.99 21.87 -8.45
N GLU A 138 -3.55 22.54 -9.52
CA GLU A 138 -2.50 22.03 -10.39
C GLU A 138 -1.19 21.76 -9.64
N ASP A 139 -0.81 22.62 -8.70
CA ASP A 139 0.38 22.43 -7.86
C ASP A 139 0.29 21.21 -6.94
N GLU A 140 -0.88 20.95 -6.39
CA GLU A 140 -1.14 19.79 -5.54
C GLU A 140 -1.13 18.50 -6.36
N ASN A 141 -1.73 18.52 -7.53
CA ASN A 141 -1.67 17.42 -8.50
C ASN A 141 -0.20 17.11 -8.86
N ARG A 142 0.59 18.12 -9.21
CA ARG A 142 2.03 17.95 -9.48
C ARG A 142 2.80 17.34 -8.29
N ARG A 143 2.43 17.71 -7.04
CA ARG A 143 3.04 17.12 -5.84
C ARG A 143 2.68 15.66 -5.68
N LEU A 144 1.42 15.28 -5.92
CA LEU A 144 0.95 13.91 -5.87
C LEU A 144 1.65 13.05 -6.94
N MET A 145 1.73 13.52 -8.20
CA MET A 145 2.45 12.82 -9.25
C MET A 145 3.94 12.62 -8.89
N ARG A 146 4.61 13.63 -8.37
CA ARG A 146 5.99 13.50 -7.89
C ARG A 146 6.15 12.52 -6.72
N LEU A 147 5.14 12.41 -5.86
CA LEU A 147 5.15 11.43 -4.78
C LEU A 147 5.04 10.00 -5.33
N LEU A 148 4.10 9.75 -6.26
CA LEU A 148 3.93 8.46 -6.94
C LEU A 148 5.21 8.05 -7.69
N GLU A 149 5.78 8.97 -8.45
CA GLU A 149 7.03 8.82 -9.19
C GLU A 149 8.20 8.39 -8.29
N ARG A 150 8.37 9.10 -7.17
CA ARG A 150 9.44 8.81 -6.20
C ARG A 150 9.25 7.46 -5.53
N GLN A 151 8.01 7.10 -5.19
CA GLN A 151 7.71 5.81 -4.58
C GLN A 151 7.93 4.64 -5.56
N ALA A 152 7.48 4.76 -6.81
CA ALA A 152 7.73 3.76 -7.85
C ALA A 152 9.23 3.53 -8.06
N SER A 153 10.01 4.61 -8.17
CA SER A 153 11.47 4.55 -8.32
C SER A 153 12.17 4.00 -7.07
N PHE A 154 11.66 4.30 -5.88
CA PHE A 154 12.14 3.71 -4.64
C PHE A 154 11.89 2.20 -4.58
N LEU A 155 10.70 1.75 -4.96
CA LEU A 155 10.37 0.32 -5.01
C LEU A 155 11.25 -0.41 -6.01
N ALA A 156 11.51 0.15 -7.20
CA ALA A 156 12.43 -0.40 -8.18
C ALA A 156 13.83 -0.68 -7.58
N ARG A 157 14.33 0.25 -6.78
CA ARG A 157 15.66 0.13 -6.15
C ARG A 157 15.70 -0.74 -4.89
N ARG A 158 14.58 -0.85 -4.12
CA ARG A 158 14.62 -1.34 -2.74
C ARG A 158 13.70 -2.51 -2.41
N HIS A 159 12.84 -2.97 -3.33
CA HIS A 159 11.89 -4.08 -3.07
C HIS A 159 12.57 -5.34 -2.53
N ARG A 160 13.79 -5.68 -3.02
CA ARG A 160 14.52 -6.91 -2.65
C ARG A 160 14.98 -6.96 -1.19
N ILE A 161 15.04 -5.81 -0.51
CA ILE A 161 15.58 -5.73 0.86
C ILE A 161 14.50 -5.94 1.90
N ALA A 162 13.23 -5.92 1.50
CA ALA A 162 12.13 -6.27 2.38
C ALA A 162 12.29 -7.70 2.87
N ARG A 163 11.93 -7.93 4.14
CA ARG A 163 11.90 -9.29 4.69
C ARG A 163 10.96 -10.17 3.86
N PRO A 164 11.34 -11.43 3.57
CA PRO A 164 10.48 -12.38 2.89
C PRO A 164 9.07 -12.47 3.54
N GLY A 165 8.07 -12.84 2.76
CA GLY A 165 6.67 -12.88 3.17
C GLY A 165 5.97 -11.55 2.94
N LEU A 166 5.05 -11.17 3.83
CA LEU A 166 4.14 -10.02 3.66
C LEU A 166 4.84 -8.74 3.21
N ARG A 167 5.96 -8.38 3.83
CA ARG A 167 6.64 -7.11 3.52
C ARG A 167 7.25 -7.07 2.11
N GLN A 168 7.81 -8.19 1.66
CA GLN A 168 8.40 -8.28 0.32
C GLN A 168 7.30 -8.37 -0.75
N ILE A 169 6.25 -9.14 -0.49
CA ILE A 169 5.08 -9.24 -1.36
C ILE A 169 4.39 -7.88 -1.50
N SER A 170 4.16 -7.16 -0.39
CA SER A 170 3.60 -5.80 -0.44
C SER A 170 4.43 -4.84 -1.30
N ALA A 171 5.77 -4.91 -1.19
CA ALA A 171 6.66 -4.08 -2.00
C ALA A 171 6.56 -4.42 -3.50
N ALA A 172 6.55 -5.72 -3.83
CA ALA A 172 6.42 -6.19 -5.20
C ALA A 172 5.06 -5.86 -5.81
N CYS A 173 3.95 -6.10 -5.08
CA CYS A 173 2.61 -5.71 -5.53
C CYS A 173 2.50 -4.21 -5.80
N GLY A 174 2.99 -3.37 -4.89
CA GLY A 174 2.98 -1.91 -5.09
C GLY A 174 3.83 -1.46 -6.30
N TRP A 175 4.90 -2.19 -6.61
CA TRP A 175 5.70 -1.93 -7.80
C TRP A 175 4.99 -2.37 -9.08
N VAL A 176 4.32 -3.53 -9.08
CA VAL A 176 3.45 -3.99 -10.20
C VAL A 176 2.33 -2.98 -10.44
N HIS A 177 1.61 -2.53 -9.39
CA HIS A 177 0.58 -1.51 -9.53
C HIS A 177 1.11 -0.21 -10.12
N SER A 178 2.32 0.22 -9.73
CA SER A 178 2.96 1.39 -10.33
C SER A 178 3.19 1.19 -11.83
N ALA A 179 3.78 0.05 -12.21
CA ALA A 179 4.12 -0.25 -13.59
C ALA A 179 2.91 -0.35 -14.53
N ILE A 180 1.79 -0.86 -14.02
CA ILE A 180 0.57 -1.09 -14.81
C ILE A 180 -0.35 0.14 -14.83
N CYS A 181 -0.42 0.89 -13.72
CA CYS A 181 -1.42 1.94 -13.55
C CYS A 181 -0.91 3.35 -13.80
N LEU A 182 0.40 3.57 -13.79
CA LEU A 182 0.99 4.92 -13.92
C LEU A 182 1.57 5.13 -15.31
N ASP A 183 1.17 6.21 -15.96
CA ASP A 183 1.73 6.65 -17.24
C ASP A 183 3.19 7.09 -17.08
N GLY A 184 4.11 6.46 -17.80
CA GLY A 184 5.54 6.65 -17.67
C GLY A 184 6.26 5.66 -16.76
N ALA A 185 5.54 4.67 -16.18
CA ALA A 185 6.14 3.62 -15.35
C ALA A 185 6.22 2.24 -16.04
N GLU A 186 5.81 2.12 -17.30
CA GLU A 186 5.73 0.86 -18.05
C GLU A 186 7.10 0.18 -18.19
N VAL A 187 8.16 0.93 -18.19
CA VAL A 187 9.54 0.43 -18.23
C VAL A 187 9.84 -0.54 -17.06
N PHE A 188 9.08 -0.48 -16.00
CA PHE A 188 9.23 -1.35 -14.84
C PHE A 188 8.44 -2.66 -14.95
N GLU A 189 7.54 -2.84 -15.92
CA GLU A 189 6.56 -3.93 -15.94
C GLU A 189 7.20 -5.30 -15.82
N SER A 190 8.09 -5.67 -16.73
CA SER A 190 8.74 -6.99 -16.72
C SER A 190 9.52 -7.26 -15.43
N ALA A 191 10.26 -6.27 -14.96
CA ALA A 191 11.05 -6.39 -13.74
C ALA A 191 10.16 -6.49 -12.48
N ALA A 192 9.02 -5.78 -12.45
CA ALA A 192 8.08 -5.82 -11.34
C ALA A 192 7.34 -7.16 -11.26
N LEU A 193 6.93 -7.71 -12.40
CA LEU A 193 6.30 -9.05 -12.48
C LEU A 193 7.28 -10.14 -12.02
N GLY A 194 8.52 -10.11 -12.49
CA GLY A 194 9.56 -11.04 -12.03
C GLY A 194 9.87 -10.90 -10.54
N ALA A 195 9.82 -9.68 -10.01
CA ALA A 195 10.00 -9.44 -8.58
C ALA A 195 8.83 -10.00 -7.75
N LEU A 196 7.60 -9.92 -8.25
CA LEU A 196 6.43 -10.50 -7.60
C LEU A 196 6.50 -12.02 -7.55
N ALA A 197 6.80 -12.67 -8.69
CA ALA A 197 6.98 -14.12 -8.74
C ALA A 197 8.05 -14.59 -7.74
N LYS A 198 9.21 -13.92 -7.72
CA LYS A 198 10.28 -14.20 -6.76
C LYS A 198 9.87 -13.98 -5.32
N ALA A 199 9.13 -12.91 -5.01
CA ALA A 199 8.66 -12.61 -3.67
C ALA A 199 7.67 -13.67 -3.16
N CYS A 200 6.78 -14.17 -4.02
CA CYS A 200 5.87 -15.26 -3.71
C CYS A 200 6.65 -16.56 -3.44
N HIS A 201 7.57 -16.94 -4.33
CA HIS A 201 8.38 -18.13 -4.14
C HIS A 201 9.19 -18.10 -2.84
N THR A 202 9.84 -16.98 -2.56
CA THR A 202 10.67 -16.81 -1.35
C THR A 202 9.85 -16.71 -0.07
N GLY A 203 8.69 -16.04 -0.13
CA GLY A 203 7.88 -15.73 1.05
C GLY A 203 6.86 -16.80 1.42
N LEU A 204 6.39 -17.58 0.45
CA LEU A 204 5.36 -18.59 0.64
C LEU A 204 5.91 -20.02 0.52
N GLY A 205 7.12 -20.18 -0.04
CA GLY A 205 7.76 -21.49 -0.23
C GLY A 205 7.07 -22.36 -1.28
N ALA A 206 7.74 -23.44 -1.68
CA ALA A 206 7.22 -24.43 -2.63
C ALA A 206 6.40 -25.54 -1.94
N GLY A 207 6.53 -25.71 -0.61
CA GLY A 207 5.85 -26.76 0.15
C GLY A 207 4.43 -26.37 0.61
N ASP A 208 3.73 -27.30 1.24
CA ASP A 208 2.35 -27.10 1.72
C ASP A 208 2.26 -26.16 2.93
N ALA A 209 3.35 -26.02 3.69
CA ALA A 209 3.43 -25.13 4.83
C ALA A 209 3.71 -23.68 4.40
N LEU A 210 2.82 -22.76 4.80
CA LEU A 210 3.06 -21.33 4.64
C LEU A 210 4.06 -20.85 5.71
N ALA A 211 5.00 -19.99 5.31
CA ALA A 211 6.06 -19.49 6.20
C ALA A 211 5.50 -18.66 7.37
N SER A 212 4.36 -18.02 7.20
CA SER A 212 3.69 -17.28 8.27
C SER A 212 2.65 -18.15 8.96
N ARG A 213 2.71 -18.21 10.31
CA ARG A 213 1.67 -18.79 11.16
C ARG A 213 0.67 -17.76 11.68
N ASN A 214 0.80 -16.49 11.30
CA ASN A 214 -0.12 -15.43 11.69
C ASN A 214 -1.25 -15.34 10.66
N PRO A 215 -2.53 -15.63 11.08
CA PRO A 215 -3.68 -15.59 10.19
C PRO A 215 -3.90 -14.23 9.54
N GLU A 216 -3.65 -13.14 10.26
CA GLU A 216 -3.79 -11.79 9.73
C GLU A 216 -2.79 -11.52 8.59
N HIS A 217 -1.54 -11.97 8.73
CA HIS A 217 -0.55 -11.88 7.64
C HIS A 217 -0.97 -12.70 6.42
N LEU A 218 -1.54 -13.90 6.64
CA LEU A 218 -2.03 -14.74 5.53
C LEU A 218 -3.18 -14.05 4.79
N LEU A 219 -4.12 -13.46 5.52
CA LEU A 219 -5.23 -12.72 4.94
C LEU A 219 -4.73 -11.49 4.15
N GLN A 220 -3.78 -10.75 4.70
CA GLN A 220 -3.19 -9.60 4.02
C GLN A 220 -2.46 -10.01 2.73
N ILE A 221 -1.67 -11.10 2.77
CA ILE A 221 -1.00 -11.62 1.56
C ILE A 221 -2.03 -12.06 0.53
N PHE A 222 -3.06 -12.83 0.94
CA PHE A 222 -4.13 -13.27 0.07
C PHE A 222 -4.81 -12.09 -0.63
N SER A 223 -5.19 -11.06 0.14
CA SER A 223 -5.82 -9.84 -0.40
C SER A 223 -4.91 -9.12 -1.40
N LEU A 224 -3.63 -8.97 -1.10
CA LEU A 224 -2.67 -8.30 -1.99
C LEU A 224 -2.45 -9.05 -3.29
N LEU A 225 -2.30 -10.38 -3.24
CA LEU A 225 -2.10 -11.20 -4.43
C LEU A 225 -3.36 -11.24 -5.29
N THR A 226 -4.54 -11.40 -4.69
CA THR A 226 -5.83 -11.37 -5.40
C THR A 226 -6.04 -10.00 -6.07
N TRP A 227 -5.76 -8.91 -5.37
CA TRP A 227 -5.86 -7.56 -5.93
C TRP A 227 -4.94 -7.37 -7.14
N THR A 228 -3.69 -7.83 -7.01
CA THR A 228 -2.73 -7.73 -8.11
C THR A 228 -3.11 -8.64 -9.28
N ALA A 229 -3.60 -9.86 -9.01
CA ALA A 229 -4.06 -10.79 -10.05
C ALA A 229 -5.26 -10.23 -10.84
N ASN A 230 -6.23 -9.63 -10.14
CA ASN A 230 -7.38 -8.97 -10.77
C ASN A 230 -6.92 -7.79 -11.64
N LEU A 231 -6.04 -6.93 -11.14
CA LEU A 231 -5.47 -5.83 -11.93
C LEU A 231 -4.82 -6.35 -13.23
N LEU A 232 -4.02 -7.41 -13.15
CA LEU A 232 -3.35 -7.99 -14.34
C LEU A 232 -4.38 -8.56 -15.33
N ALA A 233 -5.41 -9.23 -14.83
CA ALA A 233 -6.49 -9.77 -15.67
C ALA A 233 -7.28 -8.65 -16.36
N ASP A 234 -7.70 -7.63 -15.61
CA ASP A 234 -8.45 -6.48 -16.14
C ASP A 234 -7.67 -5.70 -17.21
N ARG A 235 -6.35 -5.78 -17.17
CA ARG A 235 -5.45 -5.13 -18.14
C ARG A 235 -4.93 -6.05 -19.23
N GLY A 236 -5.39 -7.31 -19.28
CA GLY A 236 -4.92 -8.30 -20.27
C GLY A 236 -3.42 -8.55 -20.16
N ARG A 237 -2.83 -8.41 -18.97
CA ARG A 237 -1.39 -8.61 -18.76
C ARG A 237 -1.09 -10.04 -18.36
N PRO A 238 0.01 -10.63 -18.90
CA PRO A 238 0.43 -11.97 -18.51
C PRO A 238 0.75 -12.01 -17.02
N ARG A 239 0.39 -13.10 -16.37
CA ARG A 239 0.75 -13.39 -14.98
C ARG A 239 1.44 -14.73 -14.88
N ASP A 240 2.32 -14.86 -13.92
CA ASP A 240 2.96 -16.13 -13.63
C ASP A 240 1.89 -17.14 -13.16
N PRO A 241 1.80 -18.33 -13.76
CA PRO A 241 0.81 -19.34 -13.37
C PRO A 241 0.91 -19.74 -11.89
N SER A 242 2.07 -19.63 -11.28
CA SER A 242 2.26 -19.90 -9.85
C SER A 242 1.47 -18.95 -8.96
N LEU A 243 1.13 -17.75 -9.43
CA LEU A 243 0.36 -16.77 -8.66
C LEU A 243 -1.02 -17.32 -8.28
N ASP A 244 -1.73 -17.96 -9.22
CA ASP A 244 -3.03 -18.58 -8.96
C ASP A 244 -2.90 -19.75 -7.98
N THR A 245 -1.83 -20.52 -8.07
CA THR A 245 -1.51 -21.60 -7.13
C THR A 245 -1.30 -21.05 -5.70
N TYR A 246 -0.55 -19.96 -5.55
CA TYR A 246 -0.35 -19.32 -4.23
C TYR A 246 -1.66 -18.76 -3.66
N ILE A 247 -2.49 -18.12 -4.48
CA ILE A 247 -3.81 -17.60 -4.06
C ILE A 247 -4.71 -18.77 -3.61
N ALA A 248 -4.76 -19.89 -4.35
CA ALA A 248 -5.55 -21.05 -3.99
C ALA A 248 -5.09 -21.69 -2.66
N ARG A 249 -3.77 -21.83 -2.46
CA ARG A 249 -3.18 -22.34 -1.19
C ARG A 249 -3.51 -21.45 -0.01
N LEU A 250 -3.38 -20.13 -0.15
CA LEU A 250 -3.74 -19.15 0.88
C LEU A 250 -5.24 -19.23 1.21
N ALA A 251 -6.10 -19.31 0.19
CA ALA A 251 -7.54 -19.47 0.39
C ALA A 251 -7.90 -20.75 1.14
N ALA A 252 -7.22 -21.87 0.84
CA ALA A 252 -7.42 -23.13 1.56
C ALA A 252 -6.98 -23.01 3.03
N ALA A 253 -5.81 -22.45 3.28
CA ALA A 253 -5.30 -22.23 4.64
C ALA A 253 -6.22 -21.30 5.47
N LEU A 254 -6.70 -20.21 4.88
CA LEU A 254 -7.62 -19.28 5.56
C LEU A 254 -8.97 -19.94 5.86
N ARG A 255 -9.50 -20.78 4.96
CA ARG A 255 -10.71 -21.55 5.24
C ARG A 255 -10.53 -22.54 6.39
N ALA A 256 -9.37 -23.19 6.49
CA ALA A 256 -9.05 -24.11 7.58
C ALA A 256 -8.91 -23.40 8.93
N LEU A 257 -8.51 -22.13 8.94
CA LEU A 257 -8.36 -21.31 10.15
C LEU A 257 -9.67 -20.61 10.57
N ARG A 258 -10.71 -20.67 9.73
CA ARG A 258 -11.96 -19.99 10.00
C ARG A 258 -12.67 -20.63 11.18
N MET A 259 -13.03 -19.83 12.19
CA MET A 259 -13.83 -20.27 13.32
C MET A 259 -15.28 -20.59 12.91
N SER A 260 -15.99 -21.35 13.74
CA SER A 260 -17.39 -21.77 13.48
C SER A 260 -18.35 -20.60 13.24
N TYR A 261 -18.07 -19.43 13.82
CA TYR A 261 -18.83 -18.18 13.62
C TYR A 261 -18.29 -17.28 12.49
N GLY A 262 -17.32 -17.76 11.72
CA GLY A 262 -16.86 -17.12 10.48
C GLY A 262 -15.73 -16.10 10.60
N SER A 263 -15.24 -15.79 11.81
CA SER A 263 -14.05 -14.95 11.99
C SER A 263 -12.75 -15.76 11.90
N LEU A 264 -11.62 -15.06 11.70
CA LEU A 264 -10.29 -15.62 11.94
C LEU A 264 -9.93 -15.46 13.42
N PRO A 265 -9.09 -16.35 13.98
CA PRO A 265 -8.61 -16.26 15.33
C PRO A 265 -7.77 -15.01 15.59
#